data_494f34164270ca55610455f738291fb0
#
_entry.id   494f34164270ca55610455f738291fb0
#
_cell.length_a   1.000
_cell.length_b   1.000
_cell.length_c   1.000
_cell.angle_alpha   90.00
_cell.angle_beta   90.00
_cell.angle_gamma   90.00
#
_symmetry.space_group_name_H-M   'P 1'
#
loop_
_entity.id
_entity.type
_entity.pdbx_description
1 polymer ?
#
loop_
_entity_poly.entity_id
_entity_poly.type
_entity_poly.pdbx_seq_one_letter_code
_entity_poly.pdbx_strand_id
1 'polypeptide(L)'
;KGETPIHPGTYFRIGRQLLRLEVPGEFQPIELEKKEDDNSTFWGTPPPQVWARLVQVLEGGKIGEIHLLTRAEAMMGREEGEIRFPEDGFISSKHCLLINRDGDCALRDLGSSNGTYLRIRESQVLENEDRVQIGNQVLKVDIS
;
A
#
# COMPACT_ATOMS: atom_id res chain seq x y z
N LYS A 1 -15.41 -2.38 -5.37
CA LYS A 1 -16.15 -3.30 -5.18
C LYS A 1 -15.63 -4.43 -4.49
N GLY A 2 -15.63 -4.68 -3.37
CA GLY A 2 -15.16 -5.79 -2.67
C GLY A 2 -13.66 -5.75 -2.60
N GLU A 3 -13.06 -6.89 -2.55
CA GLU A 3 -11.63 -6.99 -2.41
C GLU A 3 -10.97 -7.20 -3.74
N THR A 4 -9.79 -6.66 -3.90
CA THR A 4 -9.01 -6.83 -5.11
C THR A 4 -7.70 -7.47 -4.72
N PRO A 5 -7.34 -8.60 -5.30
CA PRO A 5 -6.08 -9.23 -4.97
C PRO A 5 -4.91 -8.38 -5.43
N ILE A 6 -3.86 -8.33 -4.64
CA ILE A 6 -2.67 -7.63 -5.02
C ILE A 6 -1.47 -8.52 -4.77
N HIS A 7 -0.35 -8.18 -5.39
CA HIS A 7 0.83 -9.01 -5.34
C HIS A 7 2.04 -8.19 -4.93
N PRO A 8 3.14 -8.81 -4.61
CA PRO A 8 4.35 -8.08 -4.30
C PRO A 8 4.70 -7.16 -5.46
N GLY A 9 5.05 -5.96 -5.18
CA GLY A 9 5.39 -4.99 -6.20
C GLY A 9 4.21 -4.21 -6.73
N THR A 10 3.00 -4.49 -6.28
CA THR A 10 1.83 -3.76 -6.73
C THR A 10 1.88 -2.33 -6.23
N TYR A 11 1.59 -1.39 -7.12
CA TYR A 11 1.48 0.00 -6.72
C TYR A 11 0.00 0.35 -6.66
N PHE A 12 -0.38 1.12 -5.67
CA PHE A 12 -1.76 1.60 -5.59
C PHE A 12 -1.77 3.01 -5.05
N ARG A 13 -2.84 3.72 -5.27
CA ARG A 13 -2.97 5.11 -4.85
C ARG A 13 -4.21 5.33 -4.04
N ILE A 14 -4.07 6.02 -2.93
CA ILE A 14 -5.21 6.48 -2.15
C ILE A 14 -4.95 7.97 -1.95
N GLY A 15 -5.92 8.80 -2.26
CA GLY A 15 -5.73 10.23 -2.18
C GLY A 15 -4.56 10.64 -3.06
N ARG A 16 -3.60 11.33 -2.50
CA ARG A 16 -2.43 11.73 -3.23
C ARG A 16 -1.26 10.81 -2.96
N GLN A 17 -1.46 9.74 -2.20
CA GLN A 17 -0.36 8.88 -1.81
C GLN A 17 -0.19 7.72 -2.78
N LEU A 18 1.01 7.55 -3.30
CA LEU A 18 1.32 6.40 -4.15
C LEU A 18 2.11 5.44 -3.27
N LEU A 19 1.64 4.22 -3.18
CA LEU A 19 2.22 3.24 -2.29
C LEU A 19 2.56 1.96 -3.04
N ARG A 20 3.59 1.27 -2.59
CA ARG A 20 3.99 0.02 -3.21
C ARG A 20 4.08 -1.04 -2.13
N LEU A 21 3.53 -2.21 -2.39
CA LEU A 21 3.58 -3.31 -1.45
C LEU A 21 4.83 -4.14 -1.70
N GLU A 22 5.61 -4.43 -0.66
CA GLU A 22 6.77 -5.27 -0.77
C GLU A 22 6.67 -6.34 0.32
N VAL A 23 6.96 -7.59 -0.02
CA VAL A 23 6.91 -8.66 0.98
C VAL A 23 8.29 -9.21 1.19
N PRO A 24 8.55 -9.89 2.30
CA PRO A 24 9.85 -10.43 2.57
C PRO A 24 10.26 -11.34 1.43
N GLY A 25 11.45 -11.32 1.06
CA GLY A 25 11.87 -12.11 -0.05
C GLY A 25 12.04 -11.21 -1.24
N GLU A 26 11.27 -10.16 -1.27
CA GLU A 26 11.38 -9.22 -2.31
C GLU A 26 12.11 -8.04 -1.74
N PHE A 27 12.23 -7.93 -0.44
CA PHE A 27 12.93 -6.85 0.16
C PHE A 27 14.37 -6.99 -0.18
N GLN A 28 15.05 -5.98 -0.41
CA GLN A 28 16.42 -6.03 -0.63
C GLN A 28 16.90 -5.91 0.72
N PRO A 29 17.59 -6.74 1.22
CA PRO A 29 18.05 -6.75 2.57
C PRO A 29 18.88 -5.53 2.61
N ILE A 30 18.59 -4.66 3.37
CA ILE A 30 19.33 -3.56 3.48
C ILE A 30 20.44 -3.96 4.17
N GLU A 31 21.47 -4.15 3.69
CA GLU A 31 22.55 -4.56 4.26
C GLU A 31 22.90 -3.70 5.27
N LEU A 32 22.37 -3.48 6.16
CA LEU A 32 22.68 -2.77 7.20
C LEU A 32 23.97 -3.02 7.52
N GLU A 33 24.74 -2.64 6.96
CA GLU A 33 25.95 -2.77 7.24
C GLU A 33 26.12 -3.06 8.51
N LYS A 34 25.83 -3.79 8.98
CA LYS A 34 26.01 -4.22 10.16
C LYS A 34 27.09 -3.79 10.81
N LYS A 35 27.17 -2.93 11.38
CA LYS A 35 28.12 -2.55 12.15
C LYS A 35 28.24 -3.54 13.10
N GLU A 36 29.01 -4.29 13.15
CA GLU A 36 29.20 -5.25 14.12
C GLU A 36 28.97 -4.77 15.43
N ASP A 37 29.28 -3.68 15.76
CA ASP A 37 29.13 -3.31 17.11
C ASP A 37 27.71 -3.19 17.42
N ASP A 38 26.84 -3.16 16.56
CA ASP A 38 25.52 -3.03 16.94
C ASP A 38 24.88 -4.31 17.14
N ASN A 39 25.52 -5.34 16.96
CA ASN A 39 24.95 -6.58 17.20
C ASN A 39 24.31 -6.76 18.47
N SER A 40 24.92 -6.41 19.47
CA SER A 40 24.37 -6.74 20.75
C SER A 40 23.00 -6.19 20.93
N THR A 41 22.70 -5.14 20.35
CA THR A 41 21.43 -4.56 20.68
C THR A 41 20.29 -5.28 20.08
N PHE A 42 20.46 -6.10 19.16
CA PHE A 42 19.35 -6.76 18.65
C PHE A 42 19.03 -8.02 19.25
N TRP A 43 19.86 -8.60 19.98
CA TRP A 43 19.63 -9.85 20.50
C TRP A 43 18.61 -10.00 21.55
N GLY A 44 18.29 -9.05 22.18
CA GLY A 44 17.35 -9.22 23.24
C GLY A 44 15.91 -9.22 22.83
N THR A 45 15.59 -8.60 21.72
CA THR A 45 14.23 -8.44 21.34
C THR A 45 13.99 -8.85 19.93
N PRO A 46 13.43 -9.93 19.69
CA PRO A 46 13.17 -10.35 18.33
C PRO A 46 12.23 -9.37 17.70
N PRO A 47 12.40 -9.05 16.48
CA PRO A 47 11.52 -8.11 15.82
C PRO A 47 10.13 -8.70 15.63
N PRO A 48 9.14 -7.91 15.54
CA PRO A 48 7.80 -8.44 15.32
C PRO A 48 7.80 -9.12 13.96
N GLN A 49 6.85 -10.00 13.77
CA GLN A 49 6.78 -10.68 12.52
C GLN A 49 6.24 -9.73 11.49
N VAL A 50 7.02 -9.35 10.57
CA VAL A 50 6.60 -8.44 9.52
C VAL A 50 6.29 -9.25 8.28
N TRP A 51 5.08 -9.20 7.80
CA TRP A 51 4.73 -9.96 6.61
C TRP A 51 4.92 -9.11 5.35
N ALA A 52 4.96 -7.81 5.48
CA ALA A 52 5.17 -6.95 4.33
C ALA A 52 5.50 -5.55 4.78
N ARG A 53 5.87 -4.72 3.83
CA ARG A 53 6.06 -3.31 4.14
C ARG A 53 5.40 -2.51 3.05
N LEU A 54 4.91 -1.33 3.38
CA LEU A 54 4.27 -0.48 2.45
C LEU A 54 5.16 0.71 2.26
N VAL A 55 5.59 0.96 1.05
CA VAL A 55 6.57 1.98 0.77
C VAL A 55 5.90 3.15 0.07
N GLN A 56 6.06 4.35 0.62
CA GLN A 56 5.50 5.53 0.00
C GLN A 56 6.45 5.96 -1.11
N VAL A 57 5.94 6.15 -2.30
CA VAL A 57 6.75 6.52 -3.44
C VAL A 57 6.47 7.98 -3.77
N LEU A 58 7.49 8.79 -3.70
CA LEU A 58 7.34 10.22 -3.93
C LEU A 58 7.65 10.56 -5.37
N GLU A 59 7.42 11.83 -5.75
CA GLU A 59 7.65 12.26 -7.06
C GLU A 59 9.05 11.96 -7.46
N GLY A 60 9.30 11.55 -8.66
CA GLY A 60 10.61 11.19 -9.11
C GLY A 60 11.06 9.81 -8.68
N GLY A 61 10.17 9.05 -8.08
CA GLY A 61 10.50 7.69 -7.65
C GLY A 61 11.23 7.61 -6.32
N LYS A 62 11.38 8.70 -5.63
CA LYS A 62 12.07 8.66 -4.34
C LYS A 62 11.21 7.97 -3.31
N ILE A 63 11.84 7.35 -2.34
CA ILE A 63 11.14 6.64 -1.30
C ILE A 63 10.85 7.58 -0.15
N GLY A 64 9.62 7.63 0.25
CA GLY A 64 9.22 8.41 1.42
C GLY A 64 9.16 7.52 2.65
N GLU A 65 8.04 7.49 3.32
CA GLU A 65 7.93 6.70 4.53
C GLU A 65 7.74 5.23 4.23
N ILE A 66 8.15 4.38 5.14
CA ILE A 66 7.98 2.96 5.01
C ILE A 66 7.22 2.49 6.23
N HIS A 67 6.13 1.76 5.99
CA HIS A 67 5.30 1.28 7.07
C HIS A 67 5.38 -0.25 7.12
N LEU A 68 5.76 -0.80 8.27
CA LEU A 68 5.89 -2.24 8.41
C LEU A 68 4.54 -2.83 8.78
N LEU A 69 4.17 -3.92 8.15
CA LEU A 69 2.89 -4.53 8.37
C LEU A 69 3.05 -5.82 9.18
N THR A 70 2.44 -5.85 10.31
CA THR A 70 2.57 -7.01 11.19
C THR A 70 1.22 -7.66 11.46
N ARG A 71 0.12 -7.01 11.18
CA ARG A 71 -1.19 -7.56 11.46
C ARG A 71 -1.84 -8.07 10.19
N ALA A 72 -2.72 -9.02 10.33
CA ALA A 72 -3.41 -9.58 9.18
C ALA A 72 -4.21 -8.54 8.44
N GLU A 73 -4.68 -7.50 9.13
CA GLU A 73 -5.40 -6.44 8.48
C GLU A 73 -4.80 -5.12 8.90
N ALA A 74 -4.49 -4.28 7.98
CA ALA A 74 -3.97 -2.95 8.28
C ALA A 74 -4.89 -1.94 7.64
N MET A 75 -5.45 -1.05 8.43
CA MET A 75 -6.34 -0.04 7.90
C MET A 75 -5.57 1.22 7.59
N MET A 76 -5.85 1.83 6.45
CA MET A 76 -5.23 3.07 6.07
C MET A 76 -6.29 4.14 6.01
N GLY A 77 -6.04 5.29 6.54
CA GLY A 77 -7.00 6.37 6.52
C GLY A 77 -6.35 7.69 6.84
N ARG A 78 -7.14 8.74 6.79
CA ARG A 78 -6.61 10.04 7.14
C ARG A 78 -6.47 10.17 8.64
N GLU A 79 -7.43 9.71 9.36
CA GLU A 79 -7.43 9.85 10.80
C GLU A 79 -7.45 8.54 11.57
N GLU A 80 -7.85 7.48 10.96
CA GLU A 80 -7.93 6.20 11.64
C GLU A 80 -7.14 5.12 10.96
N GLY A 81 -6.73 4.14 11.67
CA GLY A 81 -6.00 3.01 11.14
C GLY A 81 -4.57 2.97 11.61
N GLU A 82 -3.89 1.88 11.26
CA GLU A 82 -2.49 1.73 11.59
C GLU A 82 -1.64 2.65 10.74
N ILE A 83 -2.07 2.99 9.55
CA ILE A 83 -1.31 3.86 8.67
C ILE A 83 -2.17 5.07 8.40
N ARG A 84 -1.70 6.23 8.77
CA ARG A 84 -2.48 7.44 8.67
C ARG A 84 -1.79 8.52 7.87
N PHE A 85 -2.58 9.26 7.12
CA PHE A 85 -2.06 10.36 6.32
C PHE A 85 -2.88 11.61 6.65
N PRO A 86 -2.65 12.18 7.81
CA PRO A 86 -3.52 13.26 8.28
C PRO A 86 -3.45 14.53 7.45
N GLU A 87 -2.40 14.68 6.66
CA GLU A 87 -2.29 15.87 5.86
C GLU A 87 -2.91 15.72 4.49
N ASP A 88 -3.44 14.59 4.15
CA ASP A 88 -3.97 14.37 2.81
C ASP A 88 -5.49 14.45 2.86
N GLY A 89 -6.03 15.57 2.46
CA GLY A 89 -7.47 15.77 2.52
C GLY A 89 -8.27 14.93 1.56
N PHE A 90 -7.60 14.24 0.62
CA PHE A 90 -8.32 13.39 -0.30
C PHE A 90 -8.45 11.96 0.22
N ILE A 91 -7.91 11.67 1.38
CA ILE A 91 -8.04 10.35 1.97
C ILE A 91 -9.16 10.40 2.99
N SER A 92 -10.07 9.45 2.93
CA SER A 92 -11.17 9.38 3.88
C SER A 92 -10.66 8.94 5.25
N SER A 93 -11.37 9.25 6.30
CA SER A 93 -10.95 8.88 7.64
C SER A 93 -10.64 7.41 7.72
N LYS A 94 -11.45 6.55 7.13
CA LYS A 94 -11.19 5.14 7.03
C LYS A 94 -11.23 4.87 5.55
N HIS A 95 -10.10 4.72 4.90
CA HIS A 95 -10.07 4.66 3.44
C HIS A 95 -10.05 3.23 2.90
N CYS A 96 -9.14 2.42 3.32
CA CYS A 96 -9.07 1.05 2.82
C CYS A 96 -8.36 0.12 3.78
N LEU A 97 -8.50 -1.17 3.54
CA LEU A 97 -7.83 -2.19 4.32
C LEU A 97 -6.87 -2.95 3.45
N LEU A 98 -5.73 -3.28 4.00
CA LEU A 98 -4.80 -4.14 3.33
C LEU A 98 -4.86 -5.44 4.10
N ILE A 99 -5.17 -6.54 3.45
CA ILE A 99 -5.44 -7.80 4.11
C ILE A 99 -4.49 -8.88 3.68
N ASN A 100 -4.01 -9.66 4.64
CA ASN A 100 -3.14 -10.77 4.36
C ASN A 100 -3.84 -12.03 4.86
N ARG A 101 -4.17 -12.96 3.98
CA ARG A 101 -4.75 -14.21 4.37
C ARG A 101 -3.81 -15.29 3.93
N ASP A 102 -2.95 -15.73 4.84
CA ASP A 102 -2.02 -16.81 4.56
C ASP A 102 -1.19 -16.53 3.33
N GLY A 103 -0.70 -15.37 3.18
CA GLY A 103 0.17 -15.04 2.07
C GLY A 103 -0.54 -14.43 0.89
N ASP A 104 -1.86 -14.50 0.85
CA ASP A 104 -2.59 -13.90 -0.24
C ASP A 104 -3.04 -12.52 0.21
N CYS A 105 -2.63 -11.51 -0.50
CA CYS A 105 -2.91 -10.14 -0.11
C CYS A 105 -4.02 -9.54 -0.94
N ALA A 106 -4.78 -8.66 -0.35
CA ALA A 106 -5.89 -8.00 -1.03
C ALA A 106 -6.09 -6.59 -0.48
N LEU A 107 -6.67 -5.73 -1.30
CA LEU A 107 -7.04 -4.41 -0.86
C LEU A 107 -8.57 -4.30 -0.90
N ARG A 108 -9.14 -3.66 0.09
CA ARG A 108 -10.55 -3.49 0.14
C ARG A 108 -10.87 -2.04 0.44
N ASP A 109 -11.56 -1.36 -0.46
CA ASP A 109 -11.92 0.02 -0.23
C ASP A 109 -13.07 0.07 0.77
N LEU A 110 -13.01 0.98 1.73
CA LEU A 110 -14.02 1.04 2.77
C LEU A 110 -15.04 2.13 2.47
N GLY A 111 -15.41 2.28 1.23
CA GLY A 111 -16.42 3.27 0.86
C GLY A 111 -15.83 4.68 0.81
N SER A 112 -14.58 4.78 0.42
CA SER A 112 -13.91 6.08 0.43
C SER A 112 -14.54 7.01 -0.59
N SER A 113 -14.40 8.31 -0.37
CA SER A 113 -14.95 9.28 -1.28
C SER A 113 -14.23 9.31 -2.60
N ASN A 114 -12.93 9.15 -2.61
CA ASN A 114 -12.15 9.29 -3.81
C ASN A 114 -11.62 7.99 -4.39
N GLY A 115 -11.86 6.88 -3.74
CA GLY A 115 -11.52 5.57 -4.27
C GLY A 115 -10.10 5.12 -4.02
N THR A 116 -9.84 3.87 -4.32
CA THR A 116 -8.52 3.26 -4.21
C THR A 116 -8.18 2.74 -5.60
N TYR A 117 -7.05 3.13 -6.15
CA TYR A 117 -6.69 2.79 -7.51
C TYR A 117 -5.43 1.96 -7.60
N LEU A 118 -5.47 0.92 -8.43
CA LEU A 118 -4.31 0.09 -8.64
C LEU A 118 -3.63 0.48 -9.93
N ARG A 119 -2.32 0.37 -9.96
CA ARG A 119 -1.58 0.71 -11.15
C ARG A 119 -1.71 -0.42 -12.17
N ILE A 120 -2.00 -0.06 -13.40
CA ILE A 120 -2.12 -1.03 -14.46
C ILE A 120 -0.79 -1.08 -15.18
N ARG A 121 -0.20 -2.26 -15.28
CA ARG A 121 1.06 -2.39 -15.96
C ARG A 121 0.94 -2.97 -17.34
N GLU A 122 -0.13 -3.63 -17.63
CA GLU A 122 -0.32 -4.25 -18.91
C GLU A 122 -1.70 -3.93 -19.39
N SER A 123 -2.01 -4.28 -20.59
CA SER A 123 -3.35 -4.06 -21.12
C SER A 123 -4.36 -4.72 -20.19
N GLN A 124 -5.43 -4.05 -19.93
CA GLN A 124 -6.42 -4.53 -19.02
C GLN A 124 -7.78 -4.31 -19.61
N VAL A 125 -8.63 -5.29 -19.54
CA VAL A 125 -9.98 -5.18 -20.03
C VAL A 125 -10.79 -4.37 -19.02
N LEU A 126 -11.46 -3.33 -19.49
CA LEU A 126 -12.25 -2.51 -18.60
C LEU A 126 -13.73 -2.79 -18.86
N GLU A 127 -14.50 -2.69 -17.82
CA GLU A 127 -15.92 -2.94 -17.92
C GLU A 127 -16.68 -1.66 -17.70
N ASN A 128 -17.94 -1.69 -18.02
CA ASN A 128 -18.78 -0.53 -17.85
C ASN A 128 -18.73 -0.07 -16.40
N GLU A 129 -18.60 1.22 -16.22
CA GLU A 129 -18.55 1.82 -14.91
C GLU A 129 -17.20 1.73 -14.19
N ASP A 130 -16.22 1.12 -14.78
CA ASP A 130 -14.89 1.12 -14.16
C ASP A 130 -14.36 2.54 -14.15
N ARG A 131 -13.54 2.85 -13.21
CA ARG A 131 -12.91 4.16 -13.12
C ARG A 131 -11.42 4.01 -13.31
N VAL A 132 -10.85 4.92 -14.07
CA VAL A 132 -9.43 4.88 -14.35
C VAL A 132 -8.86 6.25 -14.03
N GLN A 133 -7.73 6.27 -13.33
CA GLN A 133 -7.09 7.53 -13.01
C GLN A 133 -5.87 7.72 -13.90
N ILE A 134 -5.78 8.85 -14.56
CA ILE A 134 -4.65 9.16 -15.40
C ILE A 134 -4.21 10.54 -14.95
N GLY A 135 -3.02 10.61 -14.37
CA GLY A 135 -2.56 11.86 -13.80
C GLY A 135 -3.53 12.32 -12.71
N ASN A 136 -4.09 13.50 -12.88
CA ASN A 136 -5.04 13.98 -11.90
C ASN A 136 -6.47 13.80 -12.37
N GLN A 137 -6.69 13.13 -13.48
CA GLN A 137 -8.03 12.97 -14.00
C GLN A 137 -8.59 11.60 -13.70
N VAL A 138 -9.82 11.54 -13.29
CA VAL A 138 -10.49 10.28 -13.05
C VAL A 138 -11.56 10.14 -14.14
N LEU A 139 -11.47 9.08 -14.91
CA LEU A 139 -12.38 8.84 -16.00
C LEU A 139 -13.22 7.61 -15.70
N LYS A 140 -14.48 7.67 -16.06
CA LYS A 140 -15.36 6.55 -15.84
C LYS A 140 -15.66 5.92 -17.18
N VAL A 141 -15.56 4.62 -17.26
CA VAL A 141 -15.83 3.91 -18.50
C VAL A 141 -17.33 3.79 -18.67
N ASP A 142 -17.83 4.26 -19.80
CA ASP A 142 -19.26 4.22 -20.06
C ASP A 142 -19.45 3.50 -21.36
N ILE A 143 -19.92 2.28 -21.34
CA ILE A 143 -20.14 1.48 -22.52
C ILE A 143 -21.61 1.42 -22.77
N SER A 144 -22.04 1.89 -23.91
CA SER A 144 -23.47 1.87 -24.21
C SER A 144 -23.88 0.69 -25.01
#